data_1a433f75cfdf69264cafa4b68d79925a
#
_entry.id   1a433f75cfdf69264cafa4b68d79925a
#
_cell.length_a   1.000
_cell.length_b   1.000
_cell.length_c   1.000
_cell.angle_alpha   90.00
_cell.angle_beta   90.00
_cell.angle_gamma   90.00
#
_symmetry.space_group_name_H-M   'P 1'
#
loop_
_entity.id
_entity.type
_entity.pdbx_description
1 polymer ?
#
loop_
_entity_poly.entity_id
_entity_poly.type
_entity_poly.pdbx_seq_one_letter_code
_entity_poly.pdbx_strand_id
1 'polypeptide(L)'
;MDLKDYIKVYDDVLDPNVCRNAIKLATETEAERWDQDGRPSFNMINITLEAEKHKKQEWMKIHNELILAIKYASERYMLELDLRERFPPRNTIEQIRLKHYAANGIDRFDNHVDIGDHDSARRFLVLFFYLNDVEEGGETTFTNLDYSVKPKQGSCLLFPPTWMYPHAGEKPVSNDKYIVGTYLHYVNAN
;
A
#
# COMPACT_ATOMS: atom_id res chain seq x y z
N MET A 1 -13.38 19.25 9.92
CA MET A 1 -12.90 18.02 9.28
C MET A 1 -11.88 17.43 10.22
N ASP A 2 -12.10 16.20 10.67
CA ASP A 2 -11.20 15.46 11.55
C ASP A 2 -10.08 14.83 10.71
N LEU A 3 -8.93 14.50 11.31
CA LEU A 3 -7.86 13.77 10.63
C LEU A 3 -8.35 12.41 10.08
N LYS A 4 -9.25 11.75 10.78
CA LYS A 4 -9.87 10.50 10.33
C LYS A 4 -10.64 10.63 9.00
N ASP A 5 -11.14 11.81 8.69
CA ASP A 5 -11.89 12.05 7.44
C ASP A 5 -11.01 11.87 6.20
N TYR A 6 -9.69 12.01 6.34
CA TYR A 6 -8.71 11.80 5.28
C TYR A 6 -8.21 10.35 5.14
N ILE A 7 -8.62 9.47 6.04
CA ILE A 7 -8.37 8.03 5.92
C ILE A 7 -9.57 7.42 5.20
N LYS A 8 -9.35 6.90 3.99
CA LYS A 8 -10.43 6.30 3.19
C LYS A 8 -10.12 4.85 2.88
N VAL A 9 -11.16 4.04 2.98
CA VAL A 9 -11.10 2.64 2.54
C VAL A 9 -12.16 2.45 1.47
N TYR A 10 -11.73 2.00 0.30
CA TYR A 10 -12.63 1.69 -0.81
C TYR A 10 -12.61 0.19 -1.07
N ASP A 11 -13.77 -0.43 -0.95
CA ASP A 11 -13.96 -1.84 -1.28
C ASP A 11 -14.01 -2.05 -2.79
N ASP A 12 -13.69 -3.27 -3.23
CA ASP A 12 -13.83 -3.74 -4.61
C ASP A 12 -13.09 -2.88 -5.66
N VAL A 13 -11.95 -2.30 -5.26
CA VAL A 13 -11.10 -1.49 -6.16
C VAL A 13 -10.23 -2.37 -7.05
N LEU A 14 -9.81 -3.52 -6.55
CA LEU A 14 -8.98 -4.48 -7.29
C LEU A 14 -9.73 -5.81 -7.44
N ASP A 15 -9.80 -6.31 -8.67
CA ASP A 15 -10.48 -7.57 -8.97
C ASP A 15 -9.88 -8.74 -8.16
N PRO A 16 -10.71 -9.59 -7.52
CA PRO A 16 -10.22 -10.72 -6.74
C PRO A 16 -9.32 -11.70 -7.52
N ASN A 17 -9.48 -11.81 -8.85
CA ASN A 17 -8.57 -12.63 -9.67
C ASN A 17 -7.18 -12.00 -9.77
N VAL A 18 -7.11 -10.67 -9.90
CA VAL A 18 -5.83 -9.94 -9.88
C VAL A 18 -5.13 -10.15 -8.54
N CYS A 19 -5.86 -10.05 -7.43
CA CYS A 19 -5.34 -10.32 -6.10
C CYS A 19 -4.75 -11.73 -5.97
N ARG A 20 -5.52 -12.75 -6.36
CA ARG A 20 -5.07 -14.16 -6.31
C ARG A 20 -3.86 -14.42 -7.21
N ASN A 21 -3.85 -13.86 -8.41
CA ASN A 21 -2.74 -14.01 -9.35
C ASN A 21 -1.48 -13.33 -8.83
N ALA A 22 -1.59 -12.15 -8.21
CA ALA A 22 -0.45 -11.46 -7.60
C ALA A 22 0.14 -12.28 -6.44
N ILE A 23 -0.70 -12.87 -5.57
CA ILE A 23 -0.25 -13.74 -4.48
C ILE A 23 0.45 -14.99 -5.05
N LYS A 24 -0.15 -15.65 -6.04
CA LYS A 24 0.46 -16.81 -6.68
C LYS A 24 1.84 -16.47 -7.26
N LEU A 25 1.94 -15.40 -8.03
CA LEU A 25 3.23 -14.97 -8.59
C LEU A 25 4.25 -14.63 -7.49
N ALA A 26 3.79 -14.07 -6.38
CA ALA A 26 4.67 -13.77 -5.25
C ALA A 26 5.29 -15.04 -4.64
N THR A 27 4.58 -16.16 -4.62
CA THR A 27 5.15 -17.43 -4.14
C THR A 27 6.16 -18.05 -5.11
N GLU A 28 6.16 -17.64 -6.37
CA GLU A 28 7.03 -18.13 -7.45
C GLU A 28 8.19 -17.16 -7.76
N THR A 29 8.22 -15.98 -7.10
CA THR A 29 9.20 -14.93 -7.35
C THR A 29 10.12 -14.79 -6.12
N GLU A 30 11.42 -14.68 -6.37
CA GLU A 30 12.39 -14.38 -5.30
C GLU A 30 12.07 -13.03 -4.65
N ALA A 31 11.86 -13.05 -3.33
CA ALA A 31 11.52 -11.88 -2.55
C ALA A 31 12.73 -11.41 -1.73
N GLU A 32 12.89 -10.12 -1.61
CA GLU A 32 13.84 -9.51 -0.69
C GLU A 32 13.28 -9.59 0.74
N ARG A 33 14.06 -10.15 1.66
CA ARG A 33 13.69 -10.14 3.08
C ARG A 33 14.09 -8.80 3.71
N TRP A 34 13.09 -8.12 4.27
CA TRP A 34 13.26 -6.96 5.12
C TRP A 34 13.11 -7.39 6.58
N ASP A 35 14.17 -7.23 7.36
CA ASP A 35 14.20 -7.57 8.78
C ASP A 35 15.22 -6.67 9.48
N GLN A 36 14.73 -5.56 10.04
CA GLN A 36 15.55 -4.58 10.75
C GLN A 36 15.15 -4.58 12.24
N ASP A 37 15.68 -5.53 13.02
CA ASP A 37 15.37 -5.68 14.44
C ASP A 37 13.84 -5.72 14.73
N GLY A 38 13.07 -6.37 13.82
CA GLY A 38 11.62 -6.42 13.86
C GLY A 38 10.91 -5.20 13.27
N ARG A 39 11.63 -4.27 12.61
CA ARG A 39 11.06 -2.98 12.12
C ARG A 39 11.66 -2.52 10.80
N PRO A 40 11.08 -2.77 9.70
CA PRO A 40 9.99 -3.69 9.37
C PRO A 40 10.45 -5.14 9.28
N SER A 41 9.50 -6.09 9.38
CA SER A 41 9.75 -7.51 9.15
C SER A 41 8.72 -8.06 8.16
N PHE A 42 9.13 -8.34 6.92
CA PHE A 42 8.31 -8.87 5.83
C PHE A 42 9.18 -9.28 4.63
N ASN A 43 8.60 -10.04 3.70
CA ASN A 43 9.18 -10.26 2.38
C ASN A 43 8.64 -9.26 1.37
N MET A 44 9.48 -8.73 0.47
CA MET A 44 9.11 -7.69 -0.48
C MET A 44 9.46 -8.09 -1.92
N ILE A 45 8.54 -7.82 -2.84
CA ILE A 45 8.76 -7.93 -4.28
C ILE A 45 8.47 -6.55 -4.91
N ASN A 46 9.41 -6.04 -5.69
CA ASN A 46 9.22 -4.82 -6.43
C ASN A 46 8.54 -5.11 -7.78
N ILE A 47 7.20 -5.00 -7.83
CA ILE A 47 6.38 -5.29 -9.01
C ILE A 47 6.82 -4.44 -10.20
N THR A 48 7.14 -3.16 -10.00
CA THR A 48 7.60 -2.28 -11.08
C THR A 48 8.89 -2.79 -11.71
N LEU A 49 9.86 -3.25 -10.91
CA LEU A 49 11.10 -3.82 -11.44
C LEU A 49 10.84 -5.12 -12.18
N GLU A 50 10.01 -6.01 -11.65
CA GLU A 50 9.66 -7.27 -12.28
C GLU A 50 8.99 -7.05 -13.66
N ALA A 51 8.07 -6.08 -13.73
CA ALA A 51 7.35 -5.75 -14.95
C ALA A 51 8.21 -4.99 -15.96
N GLU A 52 8.82 -3.88 -15.56
CA GLU A 52 9.44 -2.93 -16.50
C GLU A 52 10.90 -3.27 -16.82
N LYS A 53 11.69 -3.65 -15.82
CA LYS A 53 13.11 -3.96 -15.97
C LYS A 53 13.33 -5.42 -16.36
N HIS A 54 12.71 -6.35 -15.65
CA HIS A 54 12.87 -7.79 -15.89
C HIS A 54 11.94 -8.32 -16.99
N LYS A 55 10.99 -7.48 -17.48
CA LYS A 55 10.07 -7.79 -18.59
C LYS A 55 9.25 -9.06 -18.38
N LYS A 56 8.95 -9.43 -17.12
CA LYS A 56 8.12 -10.60 -16.80
C LYS A 56 6.66 -10.30 -17.14
N GLN A 57 6.12 -10.98 -18.16
CA GLN A 57 4.79 -10.67 -18.73
C GLN A 57 3.66 -10.78 -17.70
N GLU A 58 3.71 -11.75 -16.80
CA GLU A 58 2.66 -11.93 -15.80
C GLU A 58 2.67 -10.76 -14.78
N TRP A 59 3.87 -10.33 -14.34
CA TRP A 59 4.00 -9.13 -13.52
C TRP A 59 3.59 -7.86 -14.24
N MET A 60 3.83 -7.76 -15.55
CA MET A 60 3.39 -6.62 -16.36
C MET A 60 1.86 -6.52 -16.41
N LYS A 61 1.14 -7.64 -16.51
CA LYS A 61 -0.34 -7.64 -16.44
C LYS A 61 -0.81 -7.13 -15.09
N ILE A 62 -0.27 -7.65 -13.98
CA ILE A 62 -0.61 -7.21 -12.61
C ILE A 62 -0.27 -5.73 -12.42
N HIS A 63 0.90 -5.28 -12.88
CA HIS A 63 1.32 -3.87 -12.81
C HIS A 63 0.32 -2.94 -13.52
N ASN A 64 -0.14 -3.30 -14.72
CA ASN A 64 -1.10 -2.50 -15.47
C ASN A 64 -2.46 -2.40 -14.76
N GLU A 65 -2.97 -3.51 -14.21
CA GLU A 65 -4.21 -3.49 -13.41
C GLU A 65 -4.06 -2.61 -12.17
N LEU A 66 -2.92 -2.68 -11.48
CA LEU A 66 -2.62 -1.82 -10.34
C LEU A 66 -2.57 -0.33 -10.71
N ILE A 67 -1.97 0.02 -11.85
CA ILE A 67 -1.96 1.42 -12.35
C ILE A 67 -3.39 1.93 -12.57
N LEU A 68 -4.27 1.13 -13.14
CA LEU A 68 -5.68 1.51 -13.33
C LEU A 68 -6.40 1.66 -11.99
N ALA A 69 -6.21 0.72 -11.07
CA ALA A 69 -6.77 0.77 -9.71
C ALA A 69 -6.28 1.99 -8.90
N ILE A 70 -4.98 2.33 -8.99
CA ILE A 70 -4.38 3.51 -8.35
C ILE A 70 -5.04 4.79 -8.88
N LYS A 71 -5.19 4.93 -10.20
CA LYS A 71 -5.83 6.10 -10.81
C LYS A 71 -7.27 6.23 -10.34
N TYR A 72 -8.04 5.16 -10.40
CA TYR A 72 -9.43 5.12 -9.95
C TYR A 72 -9.58 5.52 -8.47
N ALA A 73 -8.82 4.89 -7.58
CA ALA A 73 -8.88 5.15 -6.15
C ALA A 73 -8.46 6.60 -5.80
N SER A 74 -7.42 7.10 -6.45
CA SER A 74 -6.94 8.48 -6.26
C SER A 74 -7.94 9.51 -6.73
N GLU A 75 -8.58 9.30 -7.88
CA GLU A 75 -9.62 10.18 -8.39
C GLU A 75 -10.83 10.20 -7.46
N ARG A 76 -11.28 9.03 -6.99
CA ARG A 76 -12.37 8.91 -6.02
C ARG A 76 -12.05 9.64 -4.72
N TYR A 77 -10.84 9.50 -4.19
CA TYR A 77 -10.35 10.18 -3.00
C TYR A 77 -10.40 11.71 -3.18
N MET A 78 -9.87 12.20 -4.30
CA MET A 78 -9.85 13.62 -4.64
C MET A 78 -11.27 14.22 -4.73
N LEU A 79 -12.20 13.48 -5.35
CA LEU A 79 -13.58 13.93 -5.53
C LEU A 79 -14.36 13.93 -4.22
N GLU A 80 -14.25 12.86 -3.43
CA GLU A 80 -15.00 12.70 -2.18
C GLU A 80 -14.61 13.73 -1.12
N LEU A 81 -13.33 14.13 -1.10
CA LEU A 81 -12.81 15.13 -0.16
C LEU A 81 -12.79 16.56 -0.72
N ASP A 82 -13.37 16.79 -1.91
CA ASP A 82 -13.40 18.10 -2.60
C ASP A 82 -12.00 18.72 -2.73
N LEU A 83 -11.02 17.93 -3.19
CA LEU A 83 -9.63 18.35 -3.30
C LEU A 83 -9.22 18.79 -4.71
N ARG A 84 -10.14 18.94 -5.66
CA ARG A 84 -9.82 19.18 -7.08
C ARG A 84 -8.84 20.34 -7.30
N GLU A 85 -9.02 21.45 -6.58
CA GLU A 85 -8.15 22.63 -6.69
C GLU A 85 -6.87 22.56 -5.85
N ARG A 86 -6.79 21.56 -4.94
CA ARG A 86 -5.68 21.37 -3.99
C ARG A 86 -4.85 20.14 -4.28
N PHE A 87 -5.41 19.20 -5.05
CA PHE A 87 -4.69 17.99 -5.44
C PHE A 87 -3.61 18.35 -6.46
N PRO A 88 -2.38 17.86 -6.31
CA PRO A 88 -1.29 18.20 -7.23
C PRO A 88 -1.65 17.84 -8.67
N PRO A 89 -1.74 18.84 -9.59
CA PRO A 89 -2.13 18.57 -10.99
C PRO A 89 -1.07 17.78 -11.75
N ARG A 90 0.18 17.83 -11.29
CA ARG A 90 1.31 17.07 -11.82
C ARG A 90 1.86 16.19 -10.72
N ASN A 91 1.65 14.90 -10.85
CA ASN A 91 2.09 13.89 -9.90
C ASN A 91 2.51 12.62 -10.64
N THR A 92 3.18 11.73 -9.94
CA THR A 92 3.56 10.41 -10.46
C THR A 92 3.46 9.36 -9.36
N ILE A 93 3.50 8.10 -9.76
CA ILE A 93 3.41 6.94 -8.89
C ILE A 93 4.83 6.46 -8.57
N GLU A 94 5.13 6.21 -7.31
CA GLU A 94 6.37 5.51 -6.93
C GLU A 94 6.33 4.04 -7.35
N GLN A 95 7.47 3.35 -7.23
CA GLN A 95 7.54 1.91 -7.45
C GLN A 95 6.46 1.19 -6.63
N ILE A 96 5.75 0.31 -7.31
CA ILE A 96 4.71 -0.52 -6.70
C ILE A 96 5.39 -1.74 -6.08
N ARG A 97 5.15 -1.98 -4.79
CA ARG A 97 5.78 -3.06 -4.03
C ARG A 97 4.74 -3.95 -3.37
N LEU A 98 4.87 -5.25 -3.59
CA LEU A 98 4.12 -6.26 -2.82
C LEU A 98 4.90 -6.58 -1.55
N LYS A 99 4.21 -6.59 -0.42
CA LYS A 99 4.75 -7.00 0.89
C LYS A 99 3.96 -8.21 1.38
N HIS A 100 4.68 -9.24 1.79
CA HIS A 100 4.15 -10.46 2.38
C HIS A 100 4.57 -10.53 3.85
N TYR A 101 3.61 -10.52 4.73
CA TYR A 101 3.75 -10.73 6.16
C TYR A 101 3.26 -12.14 6.50
N ALA A 102 4.16 -13.00 6.92
CA ALA A 102 3.81 -14.36 7.33
C ALA A 102 3.13 -14.35 8.71
N ALA A 103 2.18 -15.26 8.91
CA ALA A 103 1.55 -15.49 10.21
C ALA A 103 2.47 -16.30 11.15
N ASN A 104 3.69 -15.80 11.35
CA ASN A 104 4.77 -16.44 12.11
C ASN A 104 4.99 -15.82 13.51
N GLY A 105 4.13 -14.87 13.92
CA GLY A 105 4.25 -14.15 15.19
C GLY A 105 5.34 -13.06 15.21
N ILE A 106 6.10 -12.89 14.11
CA ILE A 106 7.22 -11.95 14.00
C ILE A 106 6.90 -10.84 13.02
N ASP A 107 6.43 -11.18 11.82
CA ASP A 107 6.26 -10.25 10.72
C ASP A 107 5.25 -9.15 11.02
N ARG A 108 5.72 -7.91 10.91
CA ARG A 108 4.96 -6.68 11.17
C ARG A 108 5.71 -5.47 10.64
N PHE A 109 5.08 -4.32 10.69
CA PHE A 109 5.74 -3.04 10.56
C PHE A 109 5.36 -2.16 11.74
N ASP A 110 6.30 -1.93 12.65
CA ASP A 110 6.04 -1.13 13.84
C ASP A 110 5.65 0.30 13.49
N ASN A 111 5.14 1.03 14.48
CA ASN A 111 4.62 2.38 14.31
C ASN A 111 5.65 3.32 13.66
N HIS A 112 5.28 3.92 12.55
CA HIS A 112 6.14 4.80 11.74
C HIS A 112 5.29 5.83 10.98
N VAL A 113 5.98 6.76 10.32
CA VAL A 113 5.44 7.64 9.29
C VAL A 113 6.18 7.39 7.97
N ASP A 114 5.53 7.59 6.84
CA ASP A 114 6.11 7.32 5.52
C ASP A 114 6.98 8.45 4.97
N ILE A 115 6.97 9.61 5.65
CA ILE A 115 7.85 10.75 5.37
C ILE A 115 8.80 10.93 6.55
N GLY A 116 10.09 10.59 6.35
CA GLY A 116 11.11 10.71 7.38
C GLY A 116 12.35 11.49 6.95
N ASP A 117 12.47 11.82 5.64
CA ASP A 117 13.63 12.47 5.05
C ASP A 117 13.26 13.33 3.83
N HIS A 118 14.27 13.98 3.23
CA HIS A 118 14.11 14.83 2.06
C HIS A 118 13.57 14.07 0.84
N ASP A 119 14.01 12.83 0.63
CA ASP A 119 13.62 12.05 -0.56
C ASP A 119 12.16 11.58 -0.48
N SER A 120 11.70 11.23 0.71
CA SER A 120 10.31 10.86 0.97
C SER A 120 9.38 12.07 1.12
N ALA A 121 9.90 13.28 1.37
CA ALA A 121 9.10 14.50 1.58
C ALA A 121 8.19 14.89 0.40
N ARG A 122 8.48 14.39 -0.80
CA ARG A 122 7.65 14.62 -2.00
C ARG A 122 6.38 13.79 -2.05
N ARG A 123 6.21 12.79 -1.17
CA ARG A 123 4.99 11.96 -1.08
C ARG A 123 3.83 12.77 -0.52
N PHE A 124 2.63 12.61 -1.06
CA PHE A 124 1.45 13.27 -0.54
C PHE A 124 0.24 12.36 -0.34
N LEU A 125 0.24 11.15 -0.92
CA LEU A 125 -0.83 10.16 -0.74
C LEU A 125 -0.26 8.75 -0.72
N VAL A 126 -0.66 7.97 0.27
CA VAL A 126 -0.40 6.53 0.39
C VAL A 126 -1.56 5.77 -0.24
N LEU A 127 -1.25 4.66 -0.90
CA LEU A 127 -2.24 3.68 -1.35
C LEU A 127 -1.75 2.28 -0.95
N PHE A 128 -2.56 1.57 -0.16
CA PHE A 128 -2.37 0.16 0.19
C PHE A 128 -3.55 -0.66 -0.31
N PHE A 129 -3.27 -1.64 -1.17
CA PHE A 129 -4.26 -2.62 -1.63
C PHE A 129 -4.07 -3.91 -0.84
N TYR A 130 -5.14 -4.39 -0.21
CA TYR A 130 -5.14 -5.68 0.48
C TYR A 130 -5.48 -6.77 -0.52
N LEU A 131 -4.59 -7.76 -0.67
CA LEU A 131 -4.75 -8.82 -1.67
C LEU A 131 -5.55 -10.03 -1.13
N ASN A 132 -5.70 -10.12 0.19
CA ASN A 132 -6.47 -11.18 0.84
C ASN A 132 -7.09 -10.68 2.14
N ASP A 133 -8.07 -11.44 2.62
CA ASP A 133 -8.64 -11.26 3.94
C ASP A 133 -7.68 -11.82 5.01
N VAL A 134 -7.69 -11.21 6.19
CA VAL A 134 -7.04 -11.72 7.40
C VAL A 134 -8.07 -11.71 8.50
N GLU A 135 -8.44 -12.88 9.02
CA GLU A 135 -9.53 -13.01 10.00
C GLU A 135 -9.14 -12.46 11.38
N GLU A 136 -7.90 -12.70 11.81
CA GLU A 136 -7.36 -12.29 13.09
C GLU A 136 -5.99 -11.64 12.91
N GLY A 137 -5.81 -10.43 13.44
CA GLY A 137 -4.60 -9.63 13.30
C GLY A 137 -4.44 -9.00 11.91
N GLY A 138 -3.26 -8.47 11.64
CA GLY A 138 -2.89 -7.91 10.34
C GLY A 138 -3.48 -6.54 10.02
N GLU A 139 -4.16 -5.88 10.95
CA GLU A 139 -4.73 -4.54 10.76
C GLU A 139 -3.66 -3.53 10.40
N THR A 140 -4.07 -2.47 9.69
CA THR A 140 -3.30 -1.22 9.63
C THR A 140 -3.87 -0.29 10.68
N THR A 141 -3.09 0.00 11.73
CA THR A 141 -3.52 0.80 12.89
C THR A 141 -2.94 2.20 12.83
N PHE A 142 -3.76 3.21 13.11
CA PHE A 142 -3.36 4.61 13.25
C PHE A 142 -3.36 4.95 14.74
N THR A 143 -2.18 4.86 15.36
CA THR A 143 -2.02 4.80 16.81
C THR A 143 -2.47 6.07 17.55
N ASN A 144 -2.31 7.25 16.92
CA ASN A 144 -2.72 8.54 17.51
C ASN A 144 -4.19 8.88 17.23
N LEU A 145 -4.89 8.10 16.41
CA LEU A 145 -6.27 8.38 16.02
C LEU A 145 -7.28 7.36 16.58
N ASP A 146 -6.81 6.33 17.27
CA ASP A 146 -7.66 5.22 17.71
C ASP A 146 -8.51 4.70 16.54
N TYR A 147 -7.84 4.33 15.44
CA TYR A 147 -8.47 3.87 14.21
C TYR A 147 -7.68 2.72 13.61
N SER A 148 -8.39 1.68 13.17
CA SER A 148 -7.80 0.49 12.57
C SER A 148 -8.56 0.09 11.31
N VAL A 149 -7.82 -0.43 10.33
CA VAL A 149 -8.38 -0.96 9.08
C VAL A 149 -8.03 -2.43 8.98
N LYS A 150 -9.05 -3.27 8.94
CA LYS A 150 -8.90 -4.72 8.75
C LYS A 150 -8.62 -5.02 7.28
N PRO A 151 -7.66 -5.91 6.97
CA PRO A 151 -7.42 -6.35 5.59
C PRO A 151 -8.67 -7.00 4.99
N LYS A 152 -9.08 -6.51 3.82
CA LYS A 152 -10.18 -7.07 3.03
C LYS A 152 -9.75 -7.18 1.57
N GLN A 153 -9.87 -8.37 0.98
CA GLN A 153 -9.44 -8.61 -0.40
C GLN A 153 -10.05 -7.59 -1.37
N GLY A 154 -9.21 -7.01 -2.21
CA GLY A 154 -9.61 -6.06 -3.24
C GLY A 154 -9.85 -4.64 -2.74
N SER A 155 -9.81 -4.38 -1.42
CA SER A 155 -9.95 -3.02 -0.89
C SER A 155 -8.65 -2.22 -0.99
N CYS A 156 -8.80 -0.89 -1.05
CA CYS A 156 -7.71 0.07 -1.07
C CYS A 156 -7.86 1.05 0.10
N LEU A 157 -6.82 1.14 0.92
CA LEU A 157 -6.68 2.14 1.97
C LEU A 157 -5.86 3.33 1.43
N LEU A 158 -6.37 4.56 1.61
CA LEU A 158 -5.70 5.80 1.24
C LEU A 158 -5.64 6.75 2.43
N PHE A 159 -4.49 7.40 2.60
CA PHE A 159 -4.28 8.43 3.63
C PHE A 159 -3.04 9.30 3.31
N PRO A 160 -2.91 10.51 3.91
CA PRO A 160 -1.70 11.32 3.77
C PRO A 160 -0.51 10.69 4.50
N PRO A 161 0.72 10.67 3.93
CA PRO A 161 1.89 10.00 4.52
C PRO A 161 2.62 10.78 5.63
N THR A 162 2.04 11.89 6.11
CA THR A 162 2.70 12.84 7.00
C THR A 162 2.73 12.37 8.46
N TRP A 163 3.49 13.10 9.30
CA TRP A 163 3.64 12.86 10.74
C TRP A 163 2.32 12.88 11.52
N MET A 164 1.23 13.39 10.94
CA MET A 164 -0.11 13.36 11.52
C MET A 164 -0.76 11.96 11.46
N TYR A 165 -0.22 11.05 10.64
CA TYR A 165 -0.74 9.71 10.41
C TYR A 165 0.31 8.63 10.73
N PRO A 166 0.85 8.60 11.97
CA PRO A 166 1.67 7.48 12.38
C PRO A 166 0.82 6.21 12.37
N HIS A 167 1.35 5.17 11.76
CA HIS A 167 0.62 3.92 11.58
C HIS A 167 1.53 2.71 11.71
N ALA A 168 0.92 1.56 11.99
CA ALA A 168 1.58 0.28 12.09
C ALA A 168 0.87 -0.77 11.20
N GLY A 169 1.63 -1.72 10.71
CA GLY A 169 1.11 -2.95 10.12
C GLY A 169 1.19 -4.06 11.16
N GLU A 170 0.06 -4.38 11.79
CA GLU A 170 -0.01 -5.38 12.85
C GLU A 170 0.32 -6.78 12.34
N LYS A 171 0.79 -7.65 13.24
CA LYS A 171 1.08 -9.04 12.96
C LYS A 171 -0.17 -9.78 12.48
N PRO A 172 -0.14 -10.45 11.34
CA PRO A 172 -1.21 -11.38 11.01
C PRO A 172 -1.14 -12.59 11.91
N VAL A 173 -2.30 -13.10 12.34
CA VAL A 173 -2.42 -14.23 13.26
C VAL A 173 -3.05 -15.44 12.58
N SER A 174 -4.22 -15.26 11.95
CA SER A 174 -4.97 -16.37 11.34
C SER A 174 -4.33 -16.94 10.08
N ASN A 175 -3.75 -16.10 9.26
CA ASN A 175 -3.16 -16.46 7.97
C ASN A 175 -2.24 -15.31 7.48
N ASP A 176 -1.40 -15.62 6.51
CA ASP A 176 -0.50 -14.65 5.89
C ASP A 176 -1.24 -13.46 5.31
N LYS A 177 -0.64 -12.28 5.42
CA LYS A 177 -1.15 -11.02 4.86
C LYS A 177 -0.32 -10.61 3.65
N TYR A 178 -1.01 -10.29 2.56
CA TYR A 178 -0.40 -9.74 1.35
C TYR A 178 -0.98 -8.35 1.07
N ILE A 179 -0.12 -7.36 0.93
CA ILE A 179 -0.50 -6.01 0.51
C ILE A 179 0.35 -5.54 -0.66
N VAL A 180 -0.22 -4.66 -1.47
CA VAL A 180 0.54 -3.87 -2.44
C VAL A 180 0.52 -2.43 -2.00
N GLY A 181 1.70 -1.81 -1.91
CA GLY A 181 1.84 -0.42 -1.49
C GLY A 181 2.54 0.43 -2.53
N THR A 182 2.09 1.68 -2.65
CA THR A 182 2.74 2.75 -3.42
C THR A 182 2.36 4.12 -2.88
N TYR A 183 2.98 5.16 -3.45
CA TYR A 183 2.72 6.56 -3.11
C TYR A 183 2.50 7.38 -4.37
N LEU A 184 1.63 8.38 -4.27
CA LEU A 184 1.67 9.50 -5.20
C LEU A 184 2.63 10.56 -4.65
N HIS A 185 3.45 11.13 -5.53
CA HIS A 185 4.37 12.18 -5.15
C HIS A 185 4.44 13.30 -6.19
N TYR A 186 4.88 14.47 -5.73
CA TYR A 186 5.15 15.62 -6.57
C TYR A 186 6.26 15.31 -7.58
N VAL A 187 6.15 15.88 -8.76
CA VAL A 187 7.22 15.89 -9.76
C VAL A 187 7.87 17.28 -9.81
N ASN A 188 9.14 17.32 -10.18
CA ASN A 188 9.83 18.58 -10.35
C ASN A 188 9.12 19.41 -11.45
N ALA A 189 8.93 20.69 -11.17
CA ALA A 189 8.51 21.66 -12.18
C ALA A 189 9.73 22.00 -13.04
N ASN A 190 9.92 21.28 -14.14
CA ASN A 190 10.83 21.70 -15.22
C ASN A 190 10.01 22.42 -16.28
#